data_b4cf7392afef8a720f9e6351a8fe2274
#
_entry.id   b4cf7392afef8a720f9e6351a8fe2274
#
_cell.length_a   1.000
_cell.length_b   1.000
_cell.length_c   1.000
_cell.angle_alpha   90.00
_cell.angle_beta   90.00
_cell.angle_gamma   90.00
#
_symmetry.space_group_name_H-M   'P 1'
#
loop_
_entity.id
_entity.type
_entity.pdbx_description
1 polymer ?
#
loop_
_entity_poly.entity_id
_entity_poly.type
_entity_poly.pdbx_seq_one_letter_code
_entity_poly.pdbx_strand_id
1 'polypeptide(L)'
;LTRVLLVDDSAIIRNMLLKSFPKNSLISVVGEAVNGLKAVELAKQLKPDVIIMDVSMPLMDGIEATKHIMEKAPCAIVIFTSEDSFDLAYKALEFGAVEIIQKPDLSILTSSFYREFFDKIHAIAEANTGLYNKFFIQTQEKCFDSSIQGEARSIGCEKLVYEIVGIASSTGGPLAIQKLLQGIGPNFPLPILIVQHIETNFDTHFVSWLSQTSPLPVHLAQHNQKIEKGHVYVAPANYHMVVVGSDFNKDFFISLNKEAEKHFLRPAADPLFFSLAKLFGNRCISIVLTGMGSDGAEGSLQLKEKGAYTIAESKESSVVFGMPKAAIDKGAIKNVLPLESIPKTLLSLVNELTTAQIDSILQLIYAHCGMSLTCAYIEYLKRYLNKRLELRSFSFELLYADLMKKKEEFELLINSITINETYFFREEKHFFYLRDIFLPQKKNESIAIWSAACSSGEEAYSLSILCKSLGIDAEVYASDINTFSLEALQKGNYSPSSLREDGSAFHTLLEPYLTYGQKNFSLSKEILVTVQSFPFNLFRFDGCKDCLSDKKFDVIFLRNVFIYFSDETKQACLRFMEGKLKPEGLLFVSTNEIASIQIAKESSLKKYKESNVFFFRKEGGITCS
;
A
#
# COMPACT_ATOMS: atom_id res chain seq x y z
N LEU A 1 -12.87 -37.26 -15.29
CA LEU A 1 -13.21 -38.27 -14.25
C LEU A 1 -12.29 -37.98 -13.06
N THR A 2 -12.86 -37.54 -11.92
CA THR A 2 -12.12 -37.22 -10.69
C THR A 2 -11.55 -38.49 -10.08
N ARG A 3 -10.24 -38.54 -9.89
CA ARG A 3 -9.51 -39.70 -9.35
C ARG A 3 -9.34 -39.54 -7.84
N VAL A 4 -9.98 -40.40 -7.05
CA VAL A 4 -9.99 -40.32 -5.59
C VAL A 4 -9.19 -41.47 -4.97
N LEU A 5 -8.32 -41.16 -4.02
CA LEU A 5 -7.66 -42.13 -3.13
C LEU A 5 -8.37 -42.12 -1.78
N LEU A 6 -8.84 -43.27 -1.31
CA LEU A 6 -9.46 -43.43 0.01
C LEU A 6 -8.42 -43.88 1.02
N VAL A 7 -8.31 -43.16 2.15
CA VAL A 7 -7.34 -43.45 3.20
C VAL A 7 -8.06 -43.47 4.55
N ASP A 8 -8.24 -44.63 5.12
CA ASP A 8 -8.91 -44.85 6.40
C ASP A 8 -8.51 -46.26 6.93
N ASP A 9 -8.25 -46.42 8.19
CA ASP A 9 -7.90 -47.74 8.75
C ASP A 9 -9.12 -48.66 8.86
N SER A 10 -10.34 -48.09 8.97
CA SER A 10 -11.59 -48.81 9.03
C SER A 10 -12.03 -49.33 7.66
N ALA A 11 -12.04 -50.66 7.48
CA ALA A 11 -12.60 -51.30 6.28
C ALA A 11 -14.09 -51.01 6.10
N ILE A 12 -14.81 -50.74 7.17
CA ILE A 12 -16.26 -50.42 7.13
C ILE A 12 -16.43 -49.05 6.45
N ILE A 13 -15.66 -48.04 6.84
CA ILE A 13 -15.74 -46.70 6.27
C ILE A 13 -15.31 -46.69 4.79
N ARG A 14 -14.21 -47.37 4.45
CA ARG A 14 -13.77 -47.47 3.04
C ARG A 14 -14.84 -48.14 2.17
N ASN A 15 -15.42 -49.28 2.63
CA ASN A 15 -16.48 -49.96 1.91
C ASN A 15 -17.78 -49.13 1.80
N MET A 16 -18.10 -48.36 2.84
CA MET A 16 -19.20 -47.43 2.82
C MET A 16 -19.00 -46.37 1.73
N LEU A 17 -17.88 -45.72 1.72
CA LEU A 17 -17.55 -44.71 0.70
C LEU A 17 -17.56 -45.34 -0.72
N LEU A 18 -16.92 -46.50 -0.90
CA LEU A 18 -16.91 -47.20 -2.20
C LEU A 18 -18.32 -47.52 -2.73
N LYS A 19 -19.24 -47.99 -1.86
CA LYS A 19 -20.62 -48.32 -2.23
C LYS A 19 -21.48 -47.07 -2.48
N SER A 20 -21.09 -45.94 -1.92
CA SER A 20 -21.84 -44.69 -2.00
C SER A 20 -21.57 -43.93 -3.29
N PHE A 21 -20.41 -44.17 -3.94
CA PHE A 21 -20.13 -43.56 -5.22
C PHE A 21 -21.06 -44.07 -6.32
N PRO A 22 -21.90 -43.23 -6.95
CA PRO A 22 -22.81 -43.68 -8.00
C PRO A 22 -22.04 -44.30 -9.16
N LYS A 23 -22.52 -45.44 -9.70
CA LYS A 23 -21.87 -46.17 -10.81
C LYS A 23 -21.65 -45.33 -12.08
N ASN A 24 -22.39 -44.22 -12.23
CA ASN A 24 -22.27 -43.25 -13.32
C ASN A 24 -21.74 -41.90 -12.86
N SER A 25 -21.04 -41.82 -11.72
CA SER A 25 -20.49 -40.58 -11.22
C SER A 25 -19.25 -40.18 -11.99
N LEU A 26 -18.97 -38.87 -11.99
CA LEU A 26 -17.72 -38.29 -12.50
C LEU A 26 -16.50 -38.59 -11.60
N ILE A 27 -16.70 -39.43 -10.56
CA ILE A 27 -15.67 -39.79 -9.56
C ILE A 27 -15.27 -41.24 -9.74
N SER A 28 -13.97 -41.54 -9.69
CA SER A 28 -13.37 -42.86 -9.74
C SER A 28 -12.42 -43.08 -8.59
N VAL A 29 -12.70 -44.07 -7.73
CA VAL A 29 -11.75 -44.49 -6.69
C VAL A 29 -10.61 -45.25 -7.35
N VAL A 30 -9.38 -44.71 -7.27
CA VAL A 30 -8.19 -45.26 -7.93
C VAL A 30 -7.36 -46.12 -7.00
N GLY A 31 -7.63 -46.08 -5.67
CA GLY A 31 -6.90 -46.89 -4.69
C GLY A 31 -7.45 -46.72 -3.29
N GLU A 32 -7.02 -47.62 -2.40
CA GLU A 32 -7.32 -47.61 -0.98
C GLU A 32 -6.03 -47.77 -0.16
N ALA A 33 -5.93 -47.02 0.93
CA ALA A 33 -4.83 -47.14 1.90
C ALA A 33 -5.42 -47.33 3.31
N VAL A 34 -4.74 -48.12 4.13
CA VAL A 34 -5.13 -48.45 5.51
C VAL A 34 -4.32 -47.68 6.57
N ASN A 35 -3.40 -46.84 6.16
CA ASN A 35 -2.56 -45.99 7.02
C ASN A 35 -1.86 -44.94 6.19
N GLY A 36 -1.23 -43.95 6.88
CA GLY A 36 -0.55 -42.84 6.24
C GLY A 36 0.66 -43.24 5.39
N LEU A 37 1.43 -44.28 5.81
CA LEU A 37 2.60 -44.75 5.02
C LEU A 37 2.14 -45.24 3.63
N LYS A 38 1.09 -46.06 3.60
CA LYS A 38 0.53 -46.57 2.35
C LYS A 38 -0.10 -45.45 1.51
N ALA A 39 -0.72 -44.47 2.16
CA ALA A 39 -1.25 -43.27 1.49
C ALA A 39 -0.17 -42.48 0.75
N VAL A 40 0.98 -42.22 1.37
CA VAL A 40 2.12 -41.52 0.77
C VAL A 40 2.68 -42.29 -0.44
N GLU A 41 2.78 -43.63 -0.33
CA GLU A 41 3.22 -44.48 -1.44
C GLU A 41 2.26 -44.41 -2.62
N LEU A 42 0.93 -44.64 -2.37
CA LEU A 42 -0.09 -44.67 -3.40
C LEU A 42 -0.33 -43.29 -4.03
N ALA A 43 -0.21 -42.20 -3.26
CA ALA A 43 -0.30 -40.85 -3.80
C ALA A 43 0.73 -40.59 -4.90
N LYS A 44 1.98 -41.05 -4.71
CA LYS A 44 3.05 -40.96 -5.71
C LYS A 44 2.79 -41.82 -6.94
N GLN A 45 2.29 -43.03 -6.74
CA GLN A 45 2.09 -44.00 -7.81
C GLN A 45 0.84 -43.67 -8.64
N LEU A 46 -0.27 -43.37 -7.97
CA LEU A 46 -1.57 -43.21 -8.61
C LEU A 46 -1.85 -41.77 -9.03
N LYS A 47 -1.19 -40.77 -8.45
CA LYS A 47 -1.43 -39.34 -8.70
C LYS A 47 -2.92 -39.00 -8.69
N PRO A 48 -3.62 -39.18 -7.55
CA PRO A 48 -5.03 -38.87 -7.43
C PRO A 48 -5.27 -37.36 -7.54
N ASP A 49 -6.48 -36.98 -7.96
CA ASP A 49 -6.91 -35.57 -7.95
C ASP A 49 -7.27 -35.13 -6.53
N VAL A 50 -7.88 -36.03 -5.74
CA VAL A 50 -8.24 -35.78 -4.35
C VAL A 50 -7.92 -37.00 -3.49
N ILE A 51 -7.48 -36.78 -2.28
CA ILE A 51 -7.33 -37.81 -1.23
C ILE A 51 -8.35 -37.52 -0.14
N ILE A 52 -9.15 -38.53 0.22
CA ILE A 52 -10.00 -38.53 1.41
C ILE A 52 -9.19 -39.19 2.51
N MET A 53 -8.81 -38.46 3.56
CA MET A 53 -7.82 -38.87 4.54
C MET A 53 -8.42 -38.91 5.94
N ASP A 54 -8.40 -40.05 6.59
CA ASP A 54 -8.63 -40.11 8.04
C ASP A 54 -7.45 -39.55 8.84
N VAL A 55 -7.75 -38.95 10.00
CA VAL A 55 -6.72 -38.42 10.92
C VAL A 55 -6.08 -39.52 11.75
N SER A 56 -6.93 -40.38 12.37
CA SER A 56 -6.48 -41.31 13.40
C SER A 56 -6.20 -42.69 12.81
N MET A 57 -4.96 -42.93 12.38
CA MET A 57 -4.55 -44.18 11.77
C MET A 57 -3.27 -44.74 12.41
N PRO A 58 -3.09 -46.09 12.40
CA PRO A 58 -1.88 -46.71 12.90
C PRO A 58 -0.65 -46.45 12.01
N LEU A 59 0.56 -46.55 12.58
CA LEU A 59 1.89 -46.41 11.94
C LEU A 59 2.25 -44.97 11.51
N MET A 60 1.39 -44.28 10.84
CA MET A 60 1.49 -42.88 10.41
C MET A 60 0.09 -42.31 10.39
N ASP A 61 -0.14 -41.24 11.13
CA ASP A 61 -1.43 -40.55 11.16
C ASP A 61 -1.69 -39.72 9.89
N GLY A 62 -2.93 -39.24 9.74
CA GLY A 62 -3.32 -38.48 8.56
C GLY A 62 -2.66 -37.09 8.46
N ILE A 63 -2.22 -36.50 9.58
CA ILE A 63 -1.55 -35.19 9.62
C ILE A 63 -0.14 -35.34 9.07
N GLU A 64 0.61 -36.30 9.58
CA GLU A 64 1.96 -36.62 9.11
C GLU A 64 1.95 -37.06 7.64
N ALA A 65 0.95 -37.89 7.26
CA ALA A 65 0.73 -38.28 5.88
C ALA A 65 0.44 -37.09 4.97
N THR A 66 -0.40 -36.14 5.40
CA THR A 66 -0.70 -34.91 4.67
C THR A 66 0.56 -34.12 4.40
N LYS A 67 1.38 -33.89 5.41
CA LYS A 67 2.68 -33.20 5.27
C LYS A 67 3.58 -33.88 4.22
N HIS A 68 3.76 -35.19 4.32
CA HIS A 68 4.60 -35.94 3.40
C HIS A 68 4.06 -36.00 1.97
N ILE A 69 2.74 -36.06 1.79
CA ILE A 69 2.11 -36.03 0.47
C ILE A 69 2.29 -34.66 -0.16
N MET A 70 2.05 -33.59 0.58
CA MET A 70 2.21 -32.23 0.07
C MET A 70 3.66 -31.90 -0.31
N GLU A 71 4.64 -32.45 0.39
CA GLU A 71 6.07 -32.29 0.04
C GLU A 71 6.48 -33.08 -1.22
N LYS A 72 5.87 -34.26 -1.47
CA LYS A 72 6.41 -35.23 -2.44
C LYS A 72 5.50 -35.50 -3.66
N ALA A 73 4.19 -35.32 -3.51
CA ALA A 73 3.18 -35.53 -4.54
C ALA A 73 1.94 -34.67 -4.24
N PRO A 74 2.04 -33.33 -4.26
CA PRO A 74 0.98 -32.43 -3.82
C PRO A 74 -0.31 -32.64 -4.63
N CYS A 75 -1.41 -32.80 -3.91
CA CYS A 75 -2.77 -32.92 -4.45
C CYS A 75 -3.79 -32.43 -3.40
N ALA A 76 -5.08 -32.31 -3.76
CA ALA A 76 -6.10 -31.97 -2.79
C ALA A 76 -6.25 -33.04 -1.71
N ILE A 77 -6.23 -32.64 -0.45
CA ILE A 77 -6.46 -33.54 0.68
C ILE A 77 -7.67 -33.03 1.46
N VAL A 78 -8.70 -33.86 1.56
CA VAL A 78 -9.89 -33.63 2.37
C VAL A 78 -9.78 -34.52 3.59
N ILE A 79 -9.75 -33.92 4.76
CA ILE A 79 -9.75 -34.64 6.02
C ILE A 79 -11.15 -35.17 6.29
N PHE A 80 -11.29 -36.46 6.57
CA PHE A 80 -12.55 -37.11 6.87
C PHE A 80 -12.46 -37.83 8.22
N THR A 81 -12.93 -37.18 9.29
CA THR A 81 -12.62 -37.57 10.66
C THR A 81 -13.84 -37.62 11.58
N SER A 82 -13.72 -38.34 12.71
CA SER A 82 -14.69 -38.34 13.80
C SER A 82 -14.54 -37.11 14.71
N GLU A 83 -15.57 -36.85 15.54
CA GLU A 83 -15.63 -35.70 16.45
C GLU A 83 -14.45 -35.64 17.42
N ASP A 84 -13.98 -36.76 17.95
CA ASP A 84 -12.88 -36.84 18.92
C ASP A 84 -11.51 -36.36 18.38
N SER A 85 -11.40 -36.17 17.08
CA SER A 85 -10.13 -35.83 16.41
C SER A 85 -10.14 -34.43 15.74
N PHE A 86 -11.13 -33.57 16.03
CA PHE A 86 -11.27 -32.26 15.36
C PHE A 86 -10.11 -31.30 15.61
N ASP A 87 -9.63 -31.20 16.85
CA ASP A 87 -8.47 -30.34 17.15
C ASP A 87 -7.22 -30.76 16.37
N LEU A 88 -7.09 -32.05 16.09
CA LEU A 88 -6.00 -32.57 15.26
C LEU A 88 -6.28 -32.30 13.77
N ALA A 89 -7.54 -32.37 13.32
CA ALA A 89 -7.91 -32.15 11.94
C ALA A 89 -7.56 -30.71 11.45
N TYR A 90 -7.75 -29.71 12.30
CA TYR A 90 -7.36 -28.32 11.96
C TYR A 90 -5.85 -28.16 11.76
N LYS A 91 -5.00 -28.95 12.42
CA LYS A 91 -3.55 -28.96 12.14
C LYS A 91 -3.22 -29.46 10.75
N ALA A 92 -4.03 -30.35 10.17
CA ALA A 92 -3.81 -30.82 8.80
C ALA A 92 -3.98 -29.70 7.77
N LEU A 93 -4.81 -28.68 8.04
CA LEU A 93 -4.95 -27.50 7.18
C LEU A 93 -3.63 -26.71 7.10
N GLU A 94 -2.86 -26.64 8.19
CA GLU A 94 -1.54 -25.97 8.22
C GLU A 94 -0.52 -26.67 7.32
N PHE A 95 -0.69 -27.98 7.12
CA PHE A 95 0.15 -28.79 6.23
C PHE A 95 -0.41 -28.90 4.80
N GLY A 96 -1.52 -28.22 4.48
CA GLY A 96 -2.04 -28.10 3.13
C GLY A 96 -3.27 -28.94 2.84
N ALA A 97 -3.94 -29.53 3.84
CA ALA A 97 -5.31 -30.03 3.64
C ALA A 97 -6.24 -28.87 3.29
N VAL A 98 -7.25 -29.12 2.46
CA VAL A 98 -8.13 -28.07 1.93
C VAL A 98 -9.47 -27.97 2.61
N GLU A 99 -9.93 -29.06 3.21
CA GLU A 99 -11.25 -29.17 3.82
C GLU A 99 -11.25 -30.21 4.93
N ILE A 100 -12.15 -30.03 5.90
CA ILE A 100 -12.45 -31.01 6.95
C ILE A 100 -13.91 -31.36 6.86
N ILE A 101 -14.23 -32.64 6.78
CA ILE A 101 -15.58 -33.17 6.75
C ILE A 101 -15.74 -34.19 7.88
N GLN A 102 -16.85 -34.10 8.61
CA GLN A 102 -17.16 -35.04 9.67
C GLN A 102 -17.60 -36.40 9.10
N LYS A 103 -17.12 -37.48 9.70
CA LYS A 103 -17.65 -38.83 9.45
C LYS A 103 -19.10 -38.87 9.97
N PRO A 104 -20.08 -39.23 9.13
CA PRO A 104 -21.45 -39.31 9.57
C PRO A 104 -21.64 -40.47 10.53
N ASP A 105 -22.63 -40.35 11.41
CA ASP A 105 -23.11 -41.51 12.16
C ASP A 105 -23.70 -42.53 11.17
N LEU A 106 -23.14 -43.73 11.20
CA LEU A 106 -23.55 -44.84 10.30
C LEU A 106 -25.03 -45.21 10.42
N SER A 107 -25.68 -44.83 11.53
CA SER A 107 -27.13 -45.07 11.75
C SER A 107 -28.03 -44.04 11.05
N ILE A 108 -27.51 -42.88 10.59
CA ILE A 108 -28.31 -41.75 10.08
C ILE A 108 -27.90 -41.34 8.65
N LEU A 109 -27.30 -42.23 7.90
CA LEU A 109 -26.85 -41.95 6.54
C LEU A 109 -28.02 -41.65 5.60
N THR A 110 -28.12 -40.42 5.13
CA THR A 110 -29.13 -39.94 4.19
C THR A 110 -28.59 -39.80 2.78
N SER A 111 -29.48 -39.92 1.78
CA SER A 111 -29.10 -39.67 0.37
C SER A 111 -28.63 -38.21 0.12
N SER A 112 -29.06 -37.27 0.97
CA SER A 112 -28.62 -35.86 0.91
C SER A 112 -27.18 -35.70 1.31
N PHE A 113 -26.70 -36.35 2.39
CA PHE A 113 -25.31 -36.34 2.81
C PHE A 113 -24.36 -36.76 1.67
N TYR A 114 -24.67 -37.90 1.04
CA TYR A 114 -23.83 -38.40 -0.05
C TYR A 114 -23.75 -37.43 -1.24
N ARG A 115 -24.88 -36.82 -1.60
CA ARG A 115 -24.89 -35.83 -2.70
C ARG A 115 -24.00 -34.63 -2.37
N GLU A 116 -24.18 -34.05 -1.21
CA GLU A 116 -23.40 -32.89 -0.76
C GLU A 116 -21.92 -33.21 -0.65
N PHE A 117 -21.58 -34.38 -0.08
CA PHE A 117 -20.20 -34.85 0.01
C PHE A 117 -19.56 -35.01 -1.38
N PHE A 118 -20.26 -35.62 -2.33
CA PHE A 118 -19.72 -35.80 -3.69
C PHE A 118 -19.59 -34.49 -4.44
N ASP A 119 -20.53 -33.60 -4.30
CA ASP A 119 -20.48 -32.27 -4.92
C ASP A 119 -19.27 -31.48 -4.39
N LYS A 120 -18.98 -31.55 -3.07
CA LYS A 120 -17.78 -30.95 -2.47
C LYS A 120 -16.49 -31.57 -3.02
N ILE A 121 -16.37 -32.91 -3.04
CA ILE A 121 -15.19 -33.61 -3.56
C ILE A 121 -14.94 -33.25 -5.03
N HIS A 122 -16.00 -33.24 -5.84
CA HIS A 122 -15.91 -32.91 -7.27
C HIS A 122 -15.51 -31.45 -7.47
N ALA A 123 -16.10 -30.52 -6.76
CA ALA A 123 -15.75 -29.09 -6.83
C ALA A 123 -14.29 -28.82 -6.41
N ILE A 124 -13.79 -29.50 -5.37
CA ILE A 124 -12.39 -29.43 -4.94
C ILE A 124 -11.45 -29.96 -6.02
N ALA A 125 -11.81 -31.05 -6.68
CA ALA A 125 -11.00 -31.63 -7.74
C ALA A 125 -10.95 -30.77 -9.01
N GLU A 126 -12.07 -30.17 -9.42
CA GLU A 126 -12.11 -29.29 -10.60
C GLU A 126 -11.28 -28.02 -10.41
N ALA A 127 -11.23 -27.51 -9.20
CA ALA A 127 -10.43 -26.31 -8.86
C ALA A 127 -8.92 -26.57 -8.88
N ASN A 128 -8.49 -27.82 -8.86
CA ASN A 128 -7.16 -28.27 -8.43
C ASN A 128 -6.04 -28.23 -9.47
N THR A 129 -6.29 -27.94 -10.72
CA THR A 129 -5.31 -28.16 -11.79
C THR A 129 -4.10 -27.20 -11.81
N GLY A 130 -4.00 -26.23 -10.89
CA GLY A 130 -2.89 -25.26 -10.89
C GLY A 130 -2.47 -24.66 -9.54
N LEU A 131 -3.26 -24.78 -8.50
CA LEU A 131 -3.09 -24.03 -7.24
C LEU A 131 -2.05 -24.64 -6.29
N TYR A 132 -1.99 -25.97 -6.16
CA TYR A 132 -1.12 -26.63 -5.15
C TYR A 132 0.37 -26.48 -5.41
N ASN A 133 0.80 -26.37 -6.67
CA ASN A 133 2.19 -26.10 -7.02
C ASN A 133 2.64 -24.66 -6.67
N LYS A 134 1.71 -23.70 -6.55
CA LYS A 134 2.03 -22.31 -6.18
C LYS A 134 2.04 -22.09 -4.67
N PHE A 135 1.18 -22.77 -3.93
CA PHE A 135 1.06 -22.55 -2.47
C PHE A 135 2.29 -22.96 -1.66
N PHE A 136 3.05 -23.96 -2.11
CA PHE A 136 4.25 -24.44 -1.40
C PHE A 136 5.57 -23.83 -1.88
N ILE A 137 5.61 -23.24 -3.08
CA ILE A 137 6.85 -22.64 -3.63
C ILE A 137 7.06 -21.19 -3.16
N GLN A 138 6.04 -20.50 -2.64
CA GLN A 138 6.10 -19.07 -2.26
C GLN A 138 6.43 -18.79 -0.79
N THR A 139 6.91 -19.76 -0.01
CA THR A 139 7.52 -19.47 1.31
C THR A 139 8.97 -18.96 1.21
N GLN A 140 9.53 -18.80 0.02
CA GLN A 140 10.82 -18.14 -0.19
C GLN A 140 10.74 -17.15 -1.36
N GLU A 141 10.81 -15.86 -0.99
CA GLU A 141 11.18 -14.70 -1.84
C GLU A 141 10.35 -14.36 -3.08
N LYS A 142 9.67 -13.21 -3.08
CA LYS A 142 10.04 -12.02 -3.88
C LYS A 142 8.96 -10.95 -3.83
N CYS A 143 9.38 -9.74 -3.50
CA CYS A 143 8.64 -8.51 -3.78
C CYS A 143 8.44 -8.37 -5.30
N PHE A 144 7.21 -8.28 -5.75
CA PHE A 144 6.87 -7.89 -7.11
C PHE A 144 6.33 -6.46 -7.13
N ASP A 145 7.05 -5.64 -7.89
CA ASP A 145 6.60 -4.32 -8.34
C ASP A 145 5.44 -4.52 -9.32
N SER A 146 4.29 -3.96 -9.02
CA SER A 146 3.20 -3.84 -9.99
C SER A 146 2.64 -2.43 -9.97
N SER A 147 3.06 -1.68 -10.99
CA SER A 147 2.45 -0.42 -11.41
C SER A 147 1.02 -0.66 -11.90
N ILE A 148 0.03 -0.26 -11.12
CA ILE A 148 -1.36 -0.16 -11.57
C ILE A 148 -1.63 1.32 -11.86
N GLN A 149 -1.72 1.66 -13.15
CA GLN A 149 -2.30 2.90 -13.63
C GLN A 149 -3.82 2.79 -13.53
N GLY A 150 -4.42 3.57 -12.66
CA GLY A 150 -5.86 3.77 -12.58
C GLY A 150 -6.15 5.26 -12.58
N GLU A 151 -6.86 5.75 -13.59
CA GLU A 151 -7.30 7.14 -13.71
C GLU A 151 -8.21 7.54 -12.55
N ALA A 152 -7.82 8.56 -11.80
CA ALA A 152 -8.62 9.15 -10.75
C ALA A 152 -9.50 10.26 -11.33
N ARG A 153 -10.80 10.02 -11.43
CA ARG A 153 -11.80 11.08 -11.58
C ARG A 153 -12.10 11.66 -10.19
N SER A 154 -11.77 12.93 -10.01
CA SER A 154 -12.10 13.71 -8.82
C SER A 154 -13.59 14.07 -8.83
N ILE A 155 -14.35 13.48 -7.93
CA ILE A 155 -15.65 13.97 -7.49
C ILE A 155 -15.52 14.19 -6.00
N GLY A 156 -15.84 15.40 -5.51
CA GLY A 156 -15.85 15.73 -4.09
C GLY A 156 -16.73 14.73 -3.33
N CYS A 157 -16.10 13.91 -2.51
CA CYS A 157 -16.77 12.90 -1.72
C CYS A 157 -16.43 13.13 -0.26
N GLU A 158 -17.47 13.21 0.58
CA GLU A 158 -17.35 13.09 2.02
C GLU A 158 -16.55 11.82 2.35
N LYS A 159 -15.65 11.92 3.30
CA LYS A 159 -14.73 10.85 3.68
C LYS A 159 -15.49 9.65 4.22
N LEU A 160 -15.49 8.54 3.48
CA LEU A 160 -16.01 7.24 3.92
C LEU A 160 -15.10 6.68 5.03
N VAL A 161 -15.60 6.64 6.25
CA VAL A 161 -14.96 5.96 7.38
C VAL A 161 -15.63 4.61 7.56
N TYR A 162 -14.93 3.52 7.24
CA TYR A 162 -15.46 2.18 7.47
C TYR A 162 -15.53 1.87 8.97
N GLU A 163 -16.57 1.13 9.37
CA GLU A 163 -16.85 0.82 10.78
C GLU A 163 -16.90 -0.69 11.06
N ILE A 164 -17.11 -1.54 10.04
CA ILE A 164 -17.30 -2.97 10.22
C ILE A 164 -16.92 -3.76 8.96
N VAL A 165 -16.43 -4.99 9.16
CA VAL A 165 -16.14 -5.95 8.08
C VAL A 165 -17.03 -7.18 8.24
N GLY A 166 -17.70 -7.60 7.16
CA GLY A 166 -18.42 -8.87 7.07
C GLY A 166 -17.73 -9.83 6.12
N ILE A 167 -17.55 -11.08 6.52
CA ILE A 167 -16.87 -12.12 5.72
C ILE A 167 -17.82 -13.32 5.55
N ALA A 168 -17.96 -13.79 4.32
CA ALA A 168 -18.65 -15.01 3.95
C ALA A 168 -17.67 -16.03 3.36
N SER A 169 -17.74 -17.28 3.79
CA SER A 169 -16.86 -18.36 3.33
C SER A 169 -17.48 -19.76 3.52
N SER A 170 -16.95 -20.73 2.78
CA SER A 170 -17.36 -22.14 2.88
C SER A 170 -16.15 -23.06 2.68
N THR A 171 -16.18 -23.96 1.72
CA THR A 171 -15.09 -24.89 1.39
C THR A 171 -13.77 -24.17 1.15
N GLY A 172 -12.70 -24.55 1.87
CA GLY A 172 -11.40 -23.85 1.88
C GLY A 172 -11.39 -22.55 2.69
N GLY A 173 -12.55 -22.14 3.26
CA GLY A 173 -12.72 -20.92 4.05
C GLY A 173 -11.84 -20.84 5.29
N PRO A 174 -11.71 -21.88 6.12
CA PRO A 174 -10.91 -21.82 7.33
C PRO A 174 -9.48 -21.33 7.09
N LEU A 175 -8.77 -21.88 6.11
CA LEU A 175 -7.43 -21.47 5.76
C LEU A 175 -7.38 -20.07 5.14
N ALA A 176 -8.37 -19.71 4.31
CA ALA A 176 -8.48 -18.39 3.71
C ALA A 176 -8.68 -17.30 4.79
N ILE A 177 -9.56 -17.56 5.77
CA ILE A 177 -9.79 -16.68 6.92
C ILE A 177 -8.51 -16.51 7.75
N GLN A 178 -7.82 -17.61 8.08
CA GLN A 178 -6.58 -17.58 8.83
C GLN A 178 -5.54 -16.69 8.16
N LYS A 179 -5.27 -16.89 6.87
CA LYS A 179 -4.31 -16.08 6.09
C LYS A 179 -4.70 -14.61 6.03
N LEU A 180 -6.00 -14.33 5.87
CA LEU A 180 -6.52 -12.97 5.87
C LEU A 180 -6.27 -12.29 7.22
N LEU A 181 -6.60 -12.94 8.34
CA LEU A 181 -6.40 -12.38 9.68
C LEU A 181 -4.91 -12.19 10.01
N GLN A 182 -4.06 -13.14 9.66
CA GLN A 182 -2.60 -12.98 9.80
C GLN A 182 -2.07 -11.77 9.00
N GLY A 183 -2.58 -11.58 7.80
CA GLY A 183 -2.15 -10.49 6.92
C GLY A 183 -2.56 -9.09 7.37
N ILE A 184 -3.66 -8.94 8.14
CA ILE A 184 -4.10 -7.62 8.65
C ILE A 184 -3.39 -7.20 9.94
N GLY A 185 -2.79 -8.13 10.68
CA GLY A 185 -2.00 -7.87 11.88
C GLY A 185 -2.81 -7.46 13.12
N PRO A 186 -2.12 -7.23 14.27
CA PRO A 186 -2.78 -7.06 15.58
C PRO A 186 -3.43 -5.69 15.80
N ASN A 187 -3.16 -4.70 14.94
CA ASN A 187 -3.66 -3.34 15.11
C ASN A 187 -4.82 -2.98 14.18
N PHE A 188 -5.48 -3.98 13.58
CA PHE A 188 -6.61 -3.73 12.71
C PHE A 188 -7.79 -3.14 13.50
N PRO A 189 -8.32 -1.94 13.15
CA PRO A 189 -9.18 -1.18 14.05
C PRO A 189 -10.65 -1.56 13.99
N LEU A 190 -11.09 -2.33 12.98
CA LEU A 190 -12.51 -2.63 12.78
C LEU A 190 -12.89 -3.98 13.38
N PRO A 191 -14.14 -4.14 13.85
CA PRO A 191 -14.70 -5.45 14.14
C PRO A 191 -14.90 -6.25 12.86
N ILE A 192 -14.68 -7.57 12.94
CA ILE A 192 -14.83 -8.50 11.83
C ILE A 192 -15.86 -9.55 12.20
N LEU A 193 -16.92 -9.68 11.40
CA LEU A 193 -17.97 -10.68 11.58
C LEU A 193 -17.88 -11.72 10.47
N ILE A 194 -17.75 -12.98 10.84
CA ILE A 194 -17.50 -14.09 9.93
C ILE A 194 -18.66 -15.06 9.93
N VAL A 195 -19.18 -15.36 8.75
CA VAL A 195 -20.01 -16.54 8.51
C VAL A 195 -19.17 -17.51 7.70
N GLN A 196 -18.72 -18.57 8.37
CA GLN A 196 -18.16 -19.76 7.77
C GLN A 196 -19.24 -20.84 7.79
N HIS A 197 -19.54 -21.45 6.65
CA HIS A 197 -20.43 -22.61 6.62
C HIS A 197 -19.76 -23.78 7.35
N ILE A 198 -20.30 -24.13 8.48
CA ILE A 198 -19.72 -25.08 9.41
C ILE A 198 -20.82 -25.96 10.01
N GLU A 199 -20.53 -27.23 10.20
CA GLU A 199 -21.43 -28.17 10.84
C GLU A 199 -21.42 -27.99 12.37
N THR A 200 -22.45 -28.56 13.02
CA THR A 200 -22.57 -28.54 14.49
C THR A 200 -21.32 -29.16 15.12
N ASN A 201 -20.85 -28.59 16.24
CA ASN A 201 -19.65 -28.97 16.99
C ASN A 201 -18.31 -28.58 16.37
N PHE A 202 -18.24 -28.21 15.10
CA PHE A 202 -17.00 -27.70 14.49
C PHE A 202 -16.71 -26.24 14.81
N ASP A 203 -17.72 -25.45 15.13
CA ASP A 203 -17.61 -24.01 15.36
C ASP A 203 -16.69 -23.66 16.54
N THR A 204 -16.82 -24.41 17.66
CA THR A 204 -15.96 -24.22 18.84
C THR A 204 -14.50 -24.59 18.57
N HIS A 205 -14.25 -25.68 17.86
CA HIS A 205 -12.90 -26.10 17.47
C HIS A 205 -12.28 -25.15 16.44
N PHE A 206 -13.09 -24.69 15.48
CA PHE A 206 -12.65 -23.67 14.51
C PHE A 206 -12.22 -22.37 15.21
N VAL A 207 -13.03 -21.87 16.14
CA VAL A 207 -12.70 -20.65 16.91
C VAL A 207 -11.47 -20.88 17.78
N SER A 208 -11.34 -22.05 18.44
CA SER A 208 -10.16 -22.39 19.25
C SER A 208 -8.87 -22.38 18.41
N TRP A 209 -8.90 -23.06 17.25
CA TRP A 209 -7.77 -23.07 16.32
C TRP A 209 -7.44 -21.69 15.76
N LEU A 210 -8.48 -20.96 15.32
CA LEU A 210 -8.28 -19.62 14.74
C LEU A 210 -7.73 -18.64 15.78
N SER A 211 -8.12 -18.75 17.06
CA SER A 211 -7.61 -17.93 18.16
C SER A 211 -6.11 -18.15 18.44
N GLN A 212 -5.59 -19.33 18.15
CA GLN A 212 -4.16 -19.63 18.35
C GLN A 212 -3.29 -18.99 17.26
N THR A 213 -3.85 -18.74 16.09
CA THR A 213 -3.10 -18.30 14.91
C THR A 213 -3.45 -16.85 14.49
N SER A 214 -4.55 -16.30 14.99
CA SER A 214 -5.01 -14.94 14.70
C SER A 214 -4.26 -13.92 15.57
N PRO A 215 -3.82 -12.79 15.00
CA PRO A 215 -3.28 -11.66 15.77
C PRO A 215 -4.36 -10.86 16.53
N LEU A 216 -5.66 -11.09 16.21
CA LEU A 216 -6.80 -10.44 16.85
C LEU A 216 -7.55 -11.41 17.75
N PRO A 217 -8.21 -10.96 18.83
CA PRO A 217 -9.09 -11.79 19.64
C PRO A 217 -10.24 -12.37 18.82
N VAL A 218 -10.43 -13.69 18.85
CA VAL A 218 -11.50 -14.41 18.12
C VAL A 218 -12.51 -14.97 19.11
N HIS A 219 -13.79 -14.77 18.83
CA HIS A 219 -14.91 -15.20 19.68
C HIS A 219 -15.94 -15.99 18.89
N LEU A 220 -16.45 -17.06 19.47
CA LEU A 220 -17.73 -17.61 19.03
C LEU A 220 -18.83 -16.63 19.42
N ALA A 221 -19.59 -16.14 18.46
CA ALA A 221 -20.58 -15.09 18.68
C ALA A 221 -21.70 -15.53 19.64
N GLN A 222 -22.07 -14.65 20.56
CA GLN A 222 -23.14 -14.88 21.53
C GLN A 222 -24.30 -13.90 21.32
N HIS A 223 -25.50 -14.32 21.66
CA HIS A 223 -26.68 -13.46 21.58
C HIS A 223 -26.56 -12.28 22.55
N ASN A 224 -26.88 -11.07 22.08
CA ASN A 224 -26.70 -9.80 22.80
C ASN A 224 -25.25 -9.43 23.15
N GLN A 225 -24.25 -10.04 22.49
CA GLN A 225 -22.85 -9.67 22.66
C GLN A 225 -22.59 -8.31 22.00
N LYS A 226 -21.97 -7.39 22.73
CA LYS A 226 -21.53 -6.09 22.19
C LYS A 226 -20.39 -6.30 21.20
N ILE A 227 -20.47 -5.58 20.08
CA ILE A 227 -19.43 -5.60 19.04
C ILE A 227 -18.33 -4.60 19.40
N GLU A 228 -17.11 -5.07 19.57
CA GLU A 228 -15.95 -4.29 19.94
C GLU A 228 -14.95 -4.18 18.79
N LYS A 229 -14.29 -3.04 18.67
CA LYS A 229 -13.28 -2.77 17.65
C LYS A 229 -12.07 -3.70 17.82
N GLY A 230 -11.50 -4.17 16.72
CA GLY A 230 -10.33 -5.05 16.73
C GLY A 230 -10.63 -6.48 17.18
N HIS A 231 -11.90 -6.88 17.26
CA HIS A 231 -12.34 -8.23 17.62
C HIS A 231 -12.95 -8.96 16.43
N VAL A 232 -12.84 -10.27 16.43
CA VAL A 232 -13.38 -11.17 15.40
C VAL A 232 -14.50 -12.01 16.02
N TYR A 233 -15.65 -12.07 15.35
CA TYR A 233 -16.81 -12.82 15.80
C TYR A 233 -17.22 -13.84 14.73
N VAL A 234 -17.24 -15.12 15.09
CA VAL A 234 -17.63 -16.23 14.20
C VAL A 234 -19.06 -16.65 14.52
N ALA A 235 -19.89 -16.76 13.51
CA ALA A 235 -21.27 -17.23 13.66
C ALA A 235 -21.30 -18.68 14.16
N PRO A 236 -22.06 -19.00 15.23
CA PRO A 236 -22.20 -20.37 15.70
C PRO A 236 -23.06 -21.21 14.74
N ALA A 237 -22.80 -22.51 14.70
CA ALA A 237 -23.62 -23.46 13.96
C ALA A 237 -25.09 -23.40 14.41
N ASN A 238 -26.02 -23.70 13.50
CA ASN A 238 -27.46 -23.69 13.73
C ASN A 238 -28.11 -22.36 14.09
N TYR A 239 -27.38 -21.22 13.96
CA TYR A 239 -27.94 -19.89 14.14
C TYR A 239 -27.53 -18.97 13.01
N HIS A 240 -28.46 -18.11 12.55
CA HIS A 240 -28.08 -16.95 11.77
C HIS A 240 -27.56 -15.86 12.70
N MET A 241 -26.44 -15.26 12.35
CA MET A 241 -25.87 -14.10 13.02
C MET A 241 -26.28 -12.83 12.27
N VAL A 242 -26.91 -11.88 12.97
CA VAL A 242 -27.26 -10.57 12.44
C VAL A 242 -26.82 -9.49 13.43
N VAL A 243 -26.66 -8.27 12.94
CA VAL A 243 -26.33 -7.13 13.79
C VAL A 243 -27.59 -6.32 14.08
N VAL A 244 -27.74 -5.90 15.34
CA VAL A 244 -28.80 -5.02 15.81
C VAL A 244 -28.18 -3.84 16.56
N GLY A 245 -28.85 -2.69 16.59
CA GLY A 245 -28.34 -1.51 17.28
C GLY A 245 -28.87 -0.22 16.70
N SER A 246 -28.32 0.88 17.16
CA SER A 246 -28.69 2.21 16.74
C SER A 246 -27.46 3.06 16.47
N ASP A 247 -27.48 3.75 15.34
CA ASP A 247 -26.45 4.73 14.95
C ASP A 247 -26.39 5.93 15.92
N PHE A 248 -27.49 6.19 16.63
CA PHE A 248 -27.57 7.32 17.56
C PHE A 248 -26.64 7.13 18.77
N ASN A 249 -26.60 5.91 19.34
CA ASN A 249 -25.74 5.60 20.49
C ASN A 249 -24.40 4.95 20.07
N LYS A 250 -24.24 4.58 18.77
CA LYS A 250 -23.11 3.80 18.25
C LYS A 250 -22.85 2.48 19.00
N ASP A 251 -23.89 1.93 19.62
CA ASP A 251 -23.84 0.63 20.28
C ASP A 251 -24.49 -0.43 19.38
N PHE A 252 -23.68 -1.39 18.95
CA PHE A 252 -24.09 -2.48 18.10
C PHE A 252 -23.88 -3.82 18.81
N PHE A 253 -24.84 -4.72 18.63
CA PHE A 253 -24.86 -6.01 19.30
C PHE A 253 -25.11 -7.12 18.28
N ILE A 254 -24.58 -8.31 18.55
CA ILE A 254 -24.87 -9.52 17.80
C ILE A 254 -26.23 -10.06 18.26
N SER A 255 -27.08 -10.38 17.30
CA SER A 255 -28.32 -11.13 17.55
C SER A 255 -28.27 -12.45 16.81
N LEU A 256 -28.45 -13.53 17.57
CA LEU A 256 -28.53 -14.90 17.02
C LEU A 256 -29.98 -15.32 16.93
N ASN A 257 -30.40 -15.84 15.79
CA ASN A 257 -31.78 -16.33 15.56
C ASN A 257 -31.79 -17.68 14.85
N LYS A 258 -32.96 -18.38 14.93
CA LYS A 258 -33.20 -19.64 14.29
C LYS A 258 -34.25 -19.51 13.16
N GLU A 259 -34.21 -18.39 12.42
CA GLU A 259 -35.03 -18.25 11.23
C GLU A 259 -34.78 -19.39 10.22
N ALA A 260 -35.67 -19.51 9.24
CA ALA A 260 -35.56 -20.56 8.22
C ALA A 260 -34.18 -20.52 7.53
N GLU A 261 -33.66 -21.69 7.25
CA GLU A 261 -32.42 -21.85 6.50
C GLU A 261 -32.46 -21.06 5.19
N LYS A 262 -31.37 -20.34 4.90
CA LYS A 262 -31.13 -19.70 3.62
C LYS A 262 -30.19 -20.56 2.81
N HIS A 263 -30.56 -20.86 1.56
CA HIS A 263 -29.79 -21.77 0.72
C HIS A 263 -29.53 -23.14 1.37
N PHE A 264 -30.45 -23.62 2.23
CA PHE A 264 -30.32 -24.83 3.06
C PHE A 264 -29.17 -24.74 4.10
N LEU A 265 -28.77 -23.55 4.49
CA LEU A 265 -27.63 -23.26 5.39
C LEU A 265 -28.10 -22.46 6.60
N ARG A 266 -27.53 -22.79 7.77
CA ARG A 266 -27.60 -22.01 9.01
C ARG A 266 -26.39 -22.33 9.90
N PRO A 267 -25.39 -21.38 9.97
CA PRO A 267 -25.44 -19.98 9.53
C PRO A 267 -25.44 -19.81 8.01
N ALA A 268 -26.05 -18.72 7.54
CA ALA A 268 -25.92 -18.21 6.19
C ALA A 268 -25.39 -16.76 6.20
N ALA A 269 -24.66 -16.35 5.18
CA ALA A 269 -24.04 -15.04 5.10
C ALA A 269 -25.02 -13.93 4.69
N ASP A 270 -25.99 -14.23 3.84
CA ASP A 270 -26.98 -13.23 3.39
C ASP A 270 -27.71 -12.52 4.55
N PRO A 271 -28.20 -13.21 5.61
CA PRO A 271 -28.80 -12.52 6.78
C PRO A 271 -27.86 -11.54 7.47
N LEU A 272 -26.58 -11.90 7.64
CA LEU A 272 -25.57 -10.99 8.18
C LEU A 272 -25.44 -9.77 7.28
N PHE A 273 -25.20 -9.96 6.00
CA PHE A 273 -24.95 -8.89 5.05
C PHE A 273 -26.16 -7.97 4.88
N PHE A 274 -27.40 -8.48 4.94
CA PHE A 274 -28.61 -7.67 4.97
C PHE A 274 -28.65 -6.75 6.20
N SER A 275 -28.32 -7.28 7.38
CA SER A 275 -28.27 -6.48 8.61
C SER A 275 -27.17 -5.40 8.53
N LEU A 276 -26.00 -5.72 7.98
CA LEU A 276 -24.92 -4.76 7.77
C LEU A 276 -25.30 -3.68 6.75
N ALA A 277 -25.97 -4.05 5.64
CA ALA A 277 -26.45 -3.09 4.65
C ALA A 277 -27.45 -2.09 5.24
N LYS A 278 -28.33 -2.58 6.14
CA LYS A 278 -29.34 -1.77 6.81
C LYS A 278 -28.73 -0.77 7.80
N LEU A 279 -27.72 -1.18 8.58
CA LEU A 279 -27.19 -0.39 9.69
C LEU A 279 -25.97 0.45 9.29
N PHE A 280 -25.10 -0.05 8.45
CA PHE A 280 -23.83 0.58 8.11
C PHE A 280 -23.78 1.14 6.68
N GLY A 281 -24.47 0.51 5.73
CA GLY A 281 -24.48 0.96 4.34
C GLY A 281 -23.05 1.14 3.79
N ASN A 282 -22.71 2.37 3.36
CA ASN A 282 -21.40 2.73 2.81
C ASN A 282 -20.22 2.62 3.80
N ARG A 283 -20.49 2.47 5.10
CA ARG A 283 -19.48 2.29 6.16
C ARG A 283 -19.10 0.82 6.40
N CYS A 284 -19.60 -0.11 5.56
CA CYS A 284 -19.31 -1.53 5.63
C CYS A 284 -18.34 -1.96 4.54
N ILE A 285 -17.47 -2.93 4.88
CA ILE A 285 -16.69 -3.70 3.92
C ILE A 285 -17.22 -5.13 3.94
N SER A 286 -17.59 -5.70 2.79
CA SER A 286 -17.94 -7.11 2.68
C SER A 286 -16.94 -7.89 1.86
N ILE A 287 -16.69 -9.14 2.26
CA ILE A 287 -15.74 -10.03 1.61
C ILE A 287 -16.40 -11.38 1.39
N VAL A 288 -16.40 -11.87 0.15
CA VAL A 288 -16.82 -13.21 -0.20
C VAL A 288 -15.58 -14.02 -0.59
N LEU A 289 -15.23 -14.97 0.26
CA LEU A 289 -14.08 -15.86 0.08
C LEU A 289 -14.52 -17.18 -0.59
N THR A 290 -13.53 -18.03 -0.84
CA THR A 290 -13.71 -19.39 -1.37
C THR A 290 -14.88 -20.12 -0.74
N GLY A 291 -15.63 -20.84 -1.55
CA GLY A 291 -16.79 -21.62 -1.11
C GLY A 291 -17.67 -22.09 -2.25
N MET A 292 -18.47 -23.10 -1.96
CA MET A 292 -19.46 -23.64 -2.88
C MET A 292 -20.81 -22.92 -2.73
N GLY A 293 -21.58 -22.79 -3.80
CA GLY A 293 -22.91 -22.20 -3.79
C GLY A 293 -22.94 -20.71 -4.09
N SER A 294 -23.98 -20.01 -3.60
CA SER A 294 -24.26 -18.60 -3.92
C SER A 294 -24.59 -17.73 -2.69
N ASP A 295 -24.45 -18.26 -1.48
CA ASP A 295 -24.72 -17.51 -0.26
C ASP A 295 -23.77 -16.31 -0.12
N GLY A 296 -24.28 -15.21 0.39
CA GLY A 296 -23.58 -13.93 0.46
C GLY A 296 -23.65 -13.09 -0.82
N ALA A 297 -24.12 -13.64 -1.95
CA ALA A 297 -24.22 -12.89 -3.19
C ALA A 297 -25.36 -11.86 -3.18
N GLU A 298 -26.52 -12.19 -2.62
CA GLU A 298 -27.67 -11.28 -2.46
C GLU A 298 -27.33 -10.16 -1.48
N GLY A 299 -26.80 -10.53 -0.31
CA GLY A 299 -26.42 -9.57 0.71
C GLY A 299 -25.29 -8.63 0.25
N SER A 300 -24.30 -9.13 -0.50
CA SER A 300 -23.25 -8.31 -1.12
C SER A 300 -23.83 -7.33 -2.14
N LEU A 301 -24.84 -7.73 -2.93
CA LEU A 301 -25.50 -6.82 -3.87
C LEU A 301 -26.18 -5.68 -3.11
N GLN A 302 -26.94 -5.99 -2.09
CA GLN A 302 -27.60 -4.97 -1.27
C GLN A 302 -26.60 -4.03 -0.58
N LEU A 303 -25.47 -4.56 -0.08
CA LEU A 303 -24.37 -3.77 0.46
C LEU A 303 -23.80 -2.82 -0.58
N LYS A 304 -23.52 -3.30 -1.80
CA LYS A 304 -23.01 -2.48 -2.91
C LYS A 304 -23.98 -1.36 -3.28
N GLU A 305 -25.27 -1.65 -3.37
CA GLU A 305 -26.32 -0.65 -3.65
C GLU A 305 -26.38 0.44 -2.58
N LYS A 306 -26.03 0.10 -1.32
CA LYS A 306 -25.89 1.04 -0.21
C LYS A 306 -24.52 1.74 -0.17
N GLY A 307 -23.65 1.50 -1.15
CA GLY A 307 -22.34 2.15 -1.26
C GLY A 307 -21.21 1.49 -0.48
N ALA A 308 -21.42 0.29 0.07
CA ALA A 308 -20.38 -0.49 0.75
C ALA A 308 -19.22 -0.85 -0.19
N TYR A 309 -18.07 -1.14 0.39
CA TYR A 309 -16.92 -1.67 -0.34
C TYR A 309 -16.98 -3.20 -0.38
N THR A 310 -17.24 -3.77 -1.54
CA THR A 310 -17.46 -5.20 -1.69
C THR A 310 -16.30 -5.88 -2.41
N ILE A 311 -15.74 -6.93 -1.81
CA ILE A 311 -14.60 -7.70 -2.31
C ILE A 311 -15.03 -9.15 -2.55
N ALA A 312 -14.57 -9.76 -3.63
CA ALA A 312 -14.58 -11.20 -3.82
C ALA A 312 -13.16 -11.73 -4.02
N GLU A 313 -12.91 -12.92 -3.49
CA GLU A 313 -11.68 -13.64 -3.78
C GLU A 313 -11.62 -14.03 -5.26
N SER A 314 -10.44 -13.90 -5.87
CA SER A 314 -10.25 -14.24 -7.28
C SER A 314 -10.20 -15.75 -7.51
N LYS A 315 -10.44 -16.15 -8.76
CA LYS A 315 -10.39 -17.56 -9.15
C LYS A 315 -9.01 -18.21 -8.92
N GLU A 316 -7.96 -17.42 -9.07
CA GLU A 316 -6.57 -17.90 -8.99
C GLU A 316 -6.15 -18.30 -7.57
N SER A 317 -6.84 -17.81 -6.53
CA SER A 317 -6.54 -18.11 -5.12
C SER A 317 -7.63 -18.94 -4.44
N SER A 318 -8.87 -18.96 -4.97
CA SER A 318 -9.98 -19.70 -4.38
C SER A 318 -9.80 -21.21 -4.51
N VAL A 319 -9.97 -21.94 -3.42
CA VAL A 319 -10.04 -23.42 -3.44
C VAL A 319 -11.29 -23.88 -4.22
N VAL A 320 -12.43 -23.22 -3.99
CA VAL A 320 -13.66 -23.42 -4.77
C VAL A 320 -14.22 -22.06 -5.17
N PHE A 321 -14.22 -21.76 -6.46
CA PHE A 321 -14.67 -20.47 -6.99
C PHE A 321 -16.18 -20.49 -7.28
N GLY A 322 -17.00 -20.85 -6.27
CA GLY A 322 -18.46 -20.87 -6.35
C GLY A 322 -19.10 -19.61 -5.80
N MET A 323 -19.00 -19.38 -4.48
CA MET A 323 -19.54 -18.19 -3.81
C MET A 323 -18.97 -16.88 -4.38
N PRO A 324 -17.65 -16.72 -4.59
CA PRO A 324 -17.09 -15.53 -5.22
C PRO A 324 -17.66 -15.32 -6.63
N LYS A 325 -17.72 -16.38 -7.45
CA LYS A 325 -18.27 -16.30 -8.80
C LYS A 325 -19.74 -15.85 -8.79
N ALA A 326 -20.58 -16.44 -7.93
CA ALA A 326 -21.98 -16.07 -7.83
C ALA A 326 -22.18 -14.59 -7.48
N ALA A 327 -21.36 -14.05 -6.56
CA ALA A 327 -21.38 -12.64 -6.20
C ALA A 327 -20.89 -11.74 -7.35
N ILE A 328 -19.88 -12.15 -8.10
CA ILE A 328 -19.36 -11.43 -9.28
C ILE A 328 -20.40 -11.43 -10.40
N ASP A 329 -20.95 -12.61 -10.76
CA ASP A 329 -21.93 -12.75 -11.84
C ASP A 329 -23.22 -11.93 -11.57
N LYS A 330 -23.57 -11.78 -10.29
CA LYS A 330 -24.69 -10.94 -9.84
C LYS A 330 -24.39 -9.43 -9.91
N GLY A 331 -23.16 -9.06 -10.20
CA GLY A 331 -22.74 -7.66 -10.19
C GLY A 331 -22.59 -7.06 -8.80
N ALA A 332 -22.50 -7.89 -7.75
CA ALA A 332 -22.45 -7.48 -6.35
C ALA A 332 -21.05 -6.98 -5.91
N ILE A 333 -20.03 -7.22 -6.70
CA ILE A 333 -18.63 -7.00 -6.31
C ILE A 333 -18.05 -5.74 -6.94
N LYS A 334 -17.28 -4.99 -6.14
CA LYS A 334 -16.52 -3.83 -6.59
C LYS A 334 -15.12 -4.24 -7.03
N ASN A 335 -14.43 -5.06 -6.24
CA ASN A 335 -13.08 -5.51 -6.52
C ASN A 335 -12.94 -7.03 -6.38
N VAL A 336 -12.33 -7.65 -7.38
CA VAL A 336 -11.95 -9.07 -7.36
C VAL A 336 -10.44 -9.14 -7.11
N LEU A 337 -10.03 -9.79 -6.02
CA LEU A 337 -8.64 -9.76 -5.55
C LEU A 337 -8.15 -11.18 -5.19
N PRO A 338 -6.88 -11.50 -5.48
CA PRO A 338 -6.23 -12.67 -4.90
C PRO A 338 -6.23 -12.57 -3.36
N LEU A 339 -6.33 -13.70 -2.67
CA LEU A 339 -6.40 -13.78 -1.21
C LEU A 339 -5.27 -12.95 -0.53
N GLU A 340 -4.05 -13.05 -1.03
CA GLU A 340 -2.86 -12.37 -0.49
C GLU A 340 -2.94 -10.83 -0.61
N SER A 341 -3.77 -10.33 -1.51
CA SER A 341 -3.96 -8.88 -1.73
C SER A 341 -5.09 -8.30 -0.88
N ILE A 342 -6.01 -9.12 -0.37
CA ILE A 342 -7.16 -8.66 0.42
C ILE A 342 -6.71 -7.96 1.72
N PRO A 343 -5.78 -8.52 2.54
CA PRO A 343 -5.30 -7.85 3.74
C PRO A 343 -4.72 -6.47 3.49
N LYS A 344 -3.87 -6.32 2.45
CA LYS A 344 -3.27 -5.04 2.07
C LYS A 344 -4.34 -4.02 1.68
N THR A 345 -5.36 -4.45 0.94
CA THR A 345 -6.49 -3.61 0.55
C THR A 345 -7.29 -3.18 1.78
N LEU A 346 -7.60 -4.08 2.71
CA LEU A 346 -8.28 -3.75 3.97
C LEU A 346 -7.50 -2.71 4.77
N LEU A 347 -6.20 -2.92 4.94
CA LEU A 347 -5.33 -1.99 5.65
C LEU A 347 -5.31 -0.61 4.99
N SER A 348 -5.27 -0.54 3.67
CA SER A 348 -5.32 0.73 2.94
C SER A 348 -6.66 1.47 3.12
N LEU A 349 -7.78 0.74 3.17
CA LEU A 349 -9.11 1.31 3.35
C LEU A 349 -9.35 1.88 4.75
N VAL A 350 -8.82 1.23 5.80
CA VAL A 350 -9.03 1.63 7.20
C VAL A 350 -7.98 2.62 7.70
N ASN A 351 -6.82 2.66 7.08
CA ASN A 351 -5.70 3.52 7.47
C ASN A 351 -5.54 4.77 6.60
N GLU A 352 -6.55 5.16 5.84
CA GLU A 352 -6.55 6.47 5.23
C GLU A 352 -6.40 7.55 6.32
N LEU A 353 -5.33 8.35 6.16
CA LEU A 353 -5.04 9.45 7.07
C LEU A 353 -6.23 10.40 7.16
N THR A 354 -6.65 10.70 8.39
CA THR A 354 -7.71 11.68 8.64
C THR A 354 -7.23 13.08 8.23
N THR A 355 -8.15 13.97 7.92
CA THR A 355 -7.82 15.37 7.64
C THR A 355 -7.00 15.97 8.78
N ALA A 356 -7.40 15.74 10.05
CA ALA A 356 -6.68 16.21 11.23
C ALA A 356 -5.23 15.64 11.31
N GLN A 357 -5.02 14.39 10.94
CA GLN A 357 -3.68 13.79 10.89
C GLN A 357 -2.82 14.41 9.78
N ILE A 358 -3.41 14.63 8.60
CA ILE A 358 -2.73 15.33 7.50
C ILE A 358 -2.39 16.75 7.93
N ASP A 359 -3.33 17.49 8.53
CA ASP A 359 -3.12 18.85 9.01
C ASP A 359 -1.99 18.92 10.05
N SER A 360 -1.90 17.93 10.95
CA SER A 360 -0.80 17.84 11.91
C SER A 360 0.57 17.69 11.22
N ILE A 361 0.65 16.90 10.16
CA ILE A 361 1.88 16.76 9.36
C ILE A 361 2.18 18.06 8.59
N LEU A 362 1.15 18.70 7.99
CA LEU A 362 1.32 19.97 7.29
C LEU A 362 1.82 21.08 8.22
N GLN A 363 1.34 21.12 9.47
CA GLN A 363 1.84 22.04 10.49
C GLN A 363 3.31 21.76 10.84
N LEU A 364 3.72 20.49 10.95
CA LEU A 364 5.11 20.12 11.15
C LEU A 364 6.01 20.60 9.99
N ILE A 365 5.58 20.36 8.74
CA ILE A 365 6.29 20.80 7.54
C ILE A 365 6.42 22.32 7.55
N TYR A 366 5.32 23.05 7.79
CA TYR A 366 5.33 24.50 7.84
C TYR A 366 6.28 25.02 8.95
N ALA A 367 6.18 24.48 10.15
CA ALA A 367 7.03 24.87 11.27
C ALA A 367 8.55 24.62 11.03
N HIS A 368 8.88 23.65 10.17
CA HIS A 368 10.25 23.30 9.86
C HIS A 368 10.84 24.10 8.69
N CYS A 369 10.10 24.25 7.61
CA CYS A 369 10.61 24.83 6.36
C CYS A 369 9.73 25.92 5.74
N GLY A 370 8.64 26.33 6.41
CA GLY A 370 7.75 27.40 5.95
C GLY A 370 6.92 27.06 4.71
N MET A 371 6.93 25.80 4.26
CA MET A 371 6.21 25.39 3.05
C MET A 371 4.72 25.22 3.30
N SER A 372 3.90 25.87 2.47
CA SER A 372 2.47 25.66 2.37
C SER A 372 2.18 24.83 1.13
N LEU A 373 1.67 23.61 1.33
CA LEU A 373 1.44 22.66 0.23
C LEU A 373 0.06 22.89 -0.42
N THR A 374 0.00 22.91 -1.73
CA THR A 374 -1.24 22.96 -2.50
C THR A 374 -1.90 21.56 -2.56
N CYS A 375 -3.17 21.49 -2.99
CA CYS A 375 -3.92 20.24 -3.09
C CYS A 375 -3.19 19.15 -3.90
N ALA A 376 -2.50 19.51 -4.97
CA ALA A 376 -1.73 18.56 -5.77
C ALA A 376 -0.57 17.92 -4.97
N TYR A 377 0.11 18.70 -4.14
CA TYR A 377 1.20 18.22 -3.28
C TYR A 377 0.71 17.38 -2.11
N ILE A 378 -0.51 17.63 -1.62
CA ILE A 378 -1.12 16.82 -0.55
C ILE A 378 -1.31 15.38 -1.01
N GLU A 379 -1.61 15.12 -2.27
CA GLU A 379 -1.73 13.76 -2.80
C GLU A 379 -0.37 13.03 -2.84
N TYR A 380 0.72 13.71 -3.16
CA TYR A 380 2.07 13.15 -3.04
C TYR A 380 2.43 12.85 -1.58
N LEU A 381 2.13 13.78 -0.68
CA LEU A 381 2.32 13.60 0.76
C LEU A 381 1.56 12.38 1.28
N LYS A 382 0.29 12.21 0.92
CA LYS A 382 -0.52 11.06 1.30
C LYS A 382 0.11 9.73 0.84
N ARG A 383 0.56 9.65 -0.42
CA ARG A 383 1.23 8.44 -0.93
C ARG A 383 2.50 8.11 -0.15
N TYR A 384 3.33 9.11 0.13
CA TYR A 384 4.52 8.93 0.95
C TYR A 384 4.17 8.45 2.36
N LEU A 385 3.23 9.12 3.04
CA LEU A 385 2.82 8.77 4.40
C LEU A 385 2.23 7.37 4.47
N ASN A 386 1.40 6.96 3.53
CA ASN A 386 0.84 5.61 3.48
C ASN A 386 1.95 4.55 3.38
N LYS A 387 2.94 4.74 2.52
CA LYS A 387 4.10 3.84 2.42
C LYS A 387 4.91 3.79 3.73
N ARG A 388 5.04 4.92 4.43
CA ARG A 388 5.75 4.97 5.73
C ARG A 388 4.93 4.36 6.86
N LEU A 389 3.60 4.43 6.80
CA LEU A 389 2.68 3.76 7.72
C LEU A 389 2.77 2.24 7.60
N GLU A 390 2.87 1.69 6.40
CA GLU A 390 3.06 0.24 6.18
C GLU A 390 4.26 -0.29 6.97
N LEU A 391 5.36 0.45 7.02
CA LEU A 391 6.57 0.09 7.77
C LEU A 391 6.41 0.16 9.31
N ARG A 392 5.32 0.70 9.80
CA ARG A 392 5.02 0.94 11.24
C ARG A 392 3.72 0.29 11.68
N SER A 393 3.37 -0.82 11.06
CA SER A 393 2.11 -1.53 11.34
C SER A 393 0.90 -0.59 11.32
N PHE A 394 0.91 0.40 10.40
CA PHE A 394 -0.13 1.40 10.18
C PHE A 394 -0.45 2.32 11.39
N SER A 395 0.47 2.46 12.35
CA SER A 395 0.29 3.41 13.46
C SER A 395 0.74 4.81 13.07
N PHE A 396 -0.22 5.75 13.03
CA PHE A 396 0.05 7.18 12.82
C PHE A 396 0.86 7.77 13.98
N GLU A 397 0.57 7.37 15.21
CA GLU A 397 1.25 7.86 16.42
C GLU A 397 2.74 7.54 16.38
N LEU A 398 3.10 6.32 15.93
CA LEU A 398 4.50 5.93 15.75
C LEU A 398 5.17 6.73 14.63
N LEU A 399 4.48 6.91 13.49
CA LEU A 399 5.01 7.73 12.39
C LEU A 399 5.22 9.18 12.83
N TYR A 400 4.23 9.78 13.49
CA TYR A 400 4.29 11.16 13.96
C TYR A 400 5.40 11.36 15.01
N ALA A 401 5.52 10.42 15.95
CA ALA A 401 6.60 10.45 16.94
C ALA A 401 7.99 10.31 16.30
N ASP A 402 8.13 9.47 15.27
CA ASP A 402 9.38 9.35 14.52
C ASP A 402 9.73 10.66 13.78
N LEU A 403 8.76 11.27 13.11
CA LEU A 403 8.94 12.56 12.44
C LEU A 403 9.34 13.69 13.40
N MET A 404 8.84 13.65 14.63
CA MET A 404 9.19 14.64 15.66
C MET A 404 10.56 14.42 16.27
N LYS A 405 11.03 13.18 16.39
CA LYS A 405 12.24 12.83 17.16
C LYS A 405 13.45 12.49 16.28
N LYS A 406 13.24 11.96 15.08
CA LYS A 406 14.31 11.47 14.19
C LYS A 406 14.53 12.44 13.04
N LYS A 407 15.63 13.15 13.07
CA LYS A 407 16.02 14.12 12.02
C LYS A 407 16.01 13.46 10.63
N GLU A 408 16.55 12.27 10.51
CA GLU A 408 16.64 11.52 9.25
C GLU A 408 15.26 11.19 8.65
N GLU A 409 14.30 10.82 9.52
CA GLU A 409 12.94 10.52 9.07
C GLU A 409 12.22 11.77 8.54
N PHE A 410 12.48 12.91 9.18
CA PHE A 410 11.93 14.18 8.74
C PHE A 410 12.60 14.67 7.44
N GLU A 411 13.90 14.50 7.29
CA GLU A 411 14.64 14.79 6.05
C GLU A 411 14.11 13.94 4.88
N LEU A 412 13.82 12.65 5.11
CA LEU A 412 13.18 11.78 4.10
C LEU A 412 11.80 12.30 3.68
N LEU A 413 11.01 12.82 4.63
CA LEU A 413 9.73 13.44 4.33
C LEU A 413 9.93 14.68 3.44
N ILE A 414 10.80 15.61 3.83
CA ILE A 414 11.06 16.83 3.06
C ILE A 414 11.58 16.50 1.66
N ASN A 415 12.55 15.58 1.55
CA ASN A 415 13.08 15.15 0.27
C ASN A 415 12.01 14.55 -0.66
N SER A 416 10.97 13.89 -0.09
CA SER A 416 9.90 13.28 -0.86
C SER A 416 8.85 14.26 -1.38
N ILE A 417 8.65 15.41 -0.70
CA ILE A 417 7.60 16.38 -1.04
C ILE A 417 8.12 17.58 -1.84
N THR A 418 9.45 17.78 -1.89
CA THR A 418 10.06 18.84 -2.70
C THR A 418 10.10 18.41 -4.16
N ILE A 419 9.52 19.21 -5.06
CA ILE A 419 9.60 18.98 -6.50
C ILE A 419 10.88 19.62 -7.02
N ASN A 420 11.72 18.79 -7.63
CA ASN A 420 13.03 19.16 -8.12
C ASN A 420 13.04 19.29 -9.67
N GLU A 421 12.03 19.96 -10.23
CA GLU A 421 12.00 20.23 -11.66
C GLU A 421 12.97 21.37 -12.01
N THR A 422 14.10 21.04 -12.55
CA THR A 422 15.12 22.00 -12.98
C THR A 422 15.80 21.50 -14.26
N TYR A 423 16.40 22.41 -15.02
CA TYR A 423 17.18 22.12 -16.23
C TYR A 423 18.21 23.21 -16.47
N PHE A 424 19.24 22.91 -17.25
CA PHE A 424 20.33 23.83 -17.56
C PHE A 424 19.81 25.09 -18.26
N PHE A 425 20.29 26.25 -17.83
CA PHE A 425 19.92 27.58 -18.33
C PHE A 425 18.42 27.89 -18.31
N ARG A 426 17.70 27.35 -17.32
CA ARG A 426 16.27 27.64 -17.11
C ARG A 426 16.01 29.15 -17.05
N GLU A 427 15.00 29.66 -17.80
CA GLU A 427 14.71 31.09 -17.96
C GLU A 427 15.92 31.83 -18.55
N GLU A 428 16.34 31.47 -19.75
CA GLU A 428 17.53 31.99 -20.48
C GLU A 428 17.72 33.50 -20.46
N LYS A 429 16.64 34.27 -20.35
CA LYS A 429 16.67 35.71 -20.29
C LYS A 429 17.58 36.25 -19.15
N HIS A 430 17.56 35.58 -18.01
CA HIS A 430 18.42 35.94 -16.89
C HIS A 430 19.89 35.72 -17.24
N PHE A 431 20.22 34.66 -17.92
CA PHE A 431 21.58 34.35 -18.36
C PHE A 431 22.06 35.27 -19.51
N PHE A 432 21.16 35.66 -20.43
CA PHE A 432 21.46 36.69 -21.44
C PHE A 432 21.79 38.01 -20.78
N TYR A 433 21.00 38.45 -19.78
CA TYR A 433 21.27 39.68 -19.07
C TYR A 433 22.63 39.65 -18.34
N LEU A 434 22.94 38.54 -17.66
CA LEU A 434 24.24 38.35 -17.03
C LEU A 434 25.36 38.38 -18.05
N ARG A 435 25.26 37.63 -19.17
CA ARG A 435 26.28 37.53 -20.20
C ARG A 435 26.59 38.88 -20.88
N ASP A 436 25.56 39.61 -21.25
CA ASP A 436 25.67 40.72 -22.16
C ASP A 436 25.81 42.08 -21.42
N ILE A 437 25.31 42.17 -20.18
CA ILE A 437 25.21 43.45 -19.47
C ILE A 437 26.02 43.45 -18.16
N PHE A 438 25.75 42.49 -17.24
CA PHE A 438 26.30 42.55 -15.89
C PHE A 438 27.76 42.06 -15.81
N LEU A 439 28.02 40.85 -16.29
CA LEU A 439 29.32 40.18 -16.18
C LEU A 439 30.46 40.91 -16.92
N PRO A 440 30.24 41.51 -18.11
CA PRO A 440 31.29 42.26 -18.78
C PRO A 440 31.82 43.45 -17.96
N GLN A 441 30.99 44.03 -17.09
CA GLN A 441 31.41 45.14 -16.19
C GLN A 441 32.28 44.67 -15.02
N LYS A 442 32.31 43.34 -14.76
CA LYS A 442 33.01 42.67 -13.67
C LYS A 442 34.26 41.91 -14.12
N LYS A 443 34.76 42.12 -15.32
CA LYS A 443 35.81 41.31 -15.96
C LYS A 443 37.14 41.25 -15.19
N ASN A 444 37.40 42.21 -14.34
CA ASN A 444 38.64 42.28 -13.55
C ASN A 444 38.43 42.07 -12.04
N GLU A 445 37.26 41.64 -11.64
CA GLU A 445 36.86 41.38 -10.25
C GLU A 445 36.62 39.91 -10.04
N SER A 446 36.92 39.36 -8.86
CA SER A 446 36.40 38.07 -8.43
C SER A 446 34.98 38.25 -7.90
N ILE A 447 34.04 37.52 -8.44
CA ILE A 447 32.63 37.63 -8.09
C ILE A 447 32.16 36.42 -7.30
N ALA A 448 31.17 36.64 -6.42
CA ALA A 448 30.52 35.58 -5.67
C ALA A 448 29.05 35.47 -6.11
N ILE A 449 28.65 34.28 -6.48
CA ILE A 449 27.29 33.95 -6.95
C ILE A 449 26.69 32.90 -6.04
N TRP A 450 25.41 33.06 -5.68
CA TRP A 450 24.70 32.10 -4.88
C TRP A 450 23.41 31.64 -5.57
N SER A 451 23.32 30.36 -5.90
CA SER A 451 22.07 29.68 -6.30
C SER A 451 21.42 29.13 -5.02
N ALA A 452 20.45 29.85 -4.51
CA ALA A 452 19.69 29.50 -3.31
C ALA A 452 18.42 28.71 -3.71
N ALA A 453 18.23 27.49 -3.22
CA ALA A 453 17.29 26.48 -3.72
C ALA A 453 17.70 25.95 -5.11
N CYS A 454 18.91 25.42 -5.19
CA CYS A 454 19.55 25.01 -6.45
C CYS A 454 19.06 23.67 -7.00
N SER A 455 18.23 22.94 -6.26
CA SER A 455 17.81 21.56 -6.61
C SER A 455 19.03 20.68 -6.95
N SER A 456 18.98 19.94 -8.06
CA SER A 456 20.06 19.05 -8.54
C SER A 456 21.25 19.77 -9.19
N GLY A 457 21.28 21.10 -9.17
CA GLY A 457 22.45 21.91 -9.47
C GLY A 457 22.59 22.42 -10.89
N GLU A 458 21.64 22.14 -11.80
CA GLU A 458 21.68 22.60 -13.18
C GLU A 458 21.81 24.13 -13.28
N GLU A 459 21.14 24.88 -12.38
CA GLU A 459 21.25 26.34 -12.31
C GLU A 459 22.66 26.79 -11.87
N ALA A 460 23.19 26.20 -10.81
CA ALA A 460 24.53 26.56 -10.29
C ALA A 460 25.63 26.26 -11.30
N TYR A 461 25.57 25.12 -11.98
CA TYR A 461 26.51 24.79 -13.04
C TYR A 461 26.33 25.66 -14.28
N SER A 462 25.12 26.06 -14.64
CA SER A 462 24.87 27.00 -15.73
C SER A 462 25.54 28.34 -15.46
N LEU A 463 25.47 28.85 -14.20
CA LEU A 463 26.14 30.06 -13.78
C LEU A 463 27.67 29.94 -13.83
N SER A 464 28.20 28.82 -13.34
CA SER A 464 29.65 28.56 -13.38
C SER A 464 30.18 28.47 -14.83
N ILE A 465 29.50 27.72 -15.69
CA ILE A 465 29.90 27.58 -17.10
C ILE A 465 29.83 28.93 -17.84
N LEU A 466 28.79 29.73 -17.56
CA LEU A 466 28.66 31.05 -18.13
C LEU A 466 29.86 31.95 -17.74
N CYS A 467 30.21 32.03 -16.45
CA CYS A 467 31.34 32.81 -15.97
C CYS A 467 32.66 32.34 -16.59
N LYS A 468 32.88 31.05 -16.65
CA LYS A 468 34.06 30.45 -17.26
C LYS A 468 34.17 30.76 -18.75
N SER A 469 33.07 30.73 -19.49
CA SER A 469 33.02 31.06 -20.92
C SER A 469 33.43 32.52 -21.21
N LEU A 470 33.20 33.42 -20.23
CA LEU A 470 33.56 34.83 -20.31
C LEU A 470 34.94 35.17 -19.71
N GLY A 471 35.66 34.17 -19.18
CA GLY A 471 36.92 34.35 -18.49
C GLY A 471 36.81 35.14 -17.18
N ILE A 472 35.67 35.00 -16.48
CA ILE A 472 35.42 35.68 -15.21
C ILE A 472 35.74 34.73 -14.07
N ASP A 473 36.53 35.21 -13.09
CA ASP A 473 36.79 34.52 -11.85
C ASP A 473 35.55 34.58 -10.96
N ALA A 474 34.92 33.42 -10.72
CA ALA A 474 33.67 33.34 -9.98
C ALA A 474 33.66 32.20 -8.96
N GLU A 475 33.31 32.53 -7.73
CA GLU A 475 32.94 31.55 -6.69
C GLU A 475 31.46 31.30 -6.73
N VAL A 476 31.06 30.06 -7.09
CA VAL A 476 29.65 29.69 -7.17
C VAL A 476 29.25 28.82 -5.98
N TYR A 477 28.27 29.30 -5.25
CA TYR A 477 27.66 28.62 -4.09
C TYR A 477 26.29 28.08 -4.48
N ALA A 478 26.00 26.88 -4.02
CA ALA A 478 24.72 26.21 -4.28
C ALA A 478 24.13 25.65 -2.98
N SER A 479 22.87 25.93 -2.72
CA SER A 479 22.25 25.40 -1.51
C SER A 479 20.80 24.94 -1.75
N ASP A 480 20.40 23.91 -1.04
CA ASP A 480 19.02 23.41 -1.05
C ASP A 480 18.68 22.79 0.30
N ILE A 481 17.39 22.70 0.60
CA ILE A 481 16.88 21.96 1.76
C ILE A 481 16.87 20.45 1.49
N ASN A 482 16.77 20.06 0.23
CA ASN A 482 16.72 18.66 -0.22
C ASN A 482 18.14 18.09 -0.34
N THR A 483 18.51 17.26 0.62
CA THR A 483 19.84 16.65 0.67
C THR A 483 20.10 15.67 -0.47
N PHE A 484 19.05 14.97 -0.98
CA PHE A 484 19.20 14.08 -2.14
C PHE A 484 19.49 14.84 -3.43
N SER A 485 18.91 16.02 -3.56
CA SER A 485 19.23 16.91 -4.68
C SER A 485 20.67 17.39 -4.65
N LEU A 486 21.19 17.72 -3.45
CA LEU A 486 22.59 18.09 -3.29
C LEU A 486 23.55 16.93 -3.58
N GLU A 487 23.18 15.70 -3.22
CA GLU A 487 23.94 14.51 -3.63
C GLU A 487 23.93 14.30 -5.16
N ALA A 488 22.80 14.56 -5.82
CA ALA A 488 22.70 14.49 -7.28
C ALA A 488 23.58 15.57 -7.93
N LEU A 489 23.59 16.79 -7.40
CA LEU A 489 24.49 17.88 -7.80
C LEU A 489 25.95 17.41 -7.71
N GLN A 490 26.38 16.88 -6.57
CA GLN A 490 27.77 16.44 -6.36
C GLN A 490 28.18 15.30 -7.31
N LYS A 491 27.25 14.41 -7.66
CA LYS A 491 27.48 13.32 -8.63
C LYS A 491 27.57 13.85 -10.06
N GLY A 492 26.88 14.94 -10.37
CA GLY A 492 26.87 15.58 -11.69
C GLY A 492 26.32 14.69 -12.83
N ASN A 493 25.45 13.75 -12.51
CA ASN A 493 24.82 12.84 -13.48
C ASN A 493 23.37 13.26 -13.73
N TYR A 494 23.04 13.50 -14.99
CA TYR A 494 21.75 14.05 -15.39
C TYR A 494 21.08 13.22 -16.48
N SER A 495 19.75 13.28 -16.50
CA SER A 495 18.97 12.72 -17.59
C SER A 495 18.93 13.68 -18.80
N PRO A 496 18.65 13.21 -20.01
CA PRO A 496 18.49 14.07 -21.19
C PRO A 496 17.46 15.18 -21.01
N SER A 497 16.45 14.99 -20.16
CA SER A 497 15.42 16.00 -19.84
C SER A 497 16.00 17.27 -19.18
N SER A 498 17.19 17.20 -18.54
CA SER A 498 17.88 18.36 -17.99
C SER A 498 18.49 19.28 -19.07
N LEU A 499 18.57 18.84 -20.34
CA LEU A 499 19.07 19.67 -21.45
C LEU A 499 17.97 20.41 -22.22
N ARG A 500 16.71 20.02 -22.07
CA ARG A 500 15.55 20.44 -22.86
C ARG A 500 15.73 20.28 -24.38
N GLU A 501 14.78 19.63 -25.05
CA GLU A 501 14.82 19.35 -26.51
C GLU A 501 14.72 20.61 -27.40
N ASP A 502 14.31 21.75 -26.85
CA ASP A 502 13.98 22.99 -27.59
C ASP A 502 15.18 23.90 -27.92
N GLY A 503 16.42 23.38 -27.92
CA GLY A 503 17.59 24.11 -28.40
C GLY A 503 17.90 25.38 -27.64
N SER A 504 18.34 25.27 -26.36
CA SER A 504 18.87 26.40 -25.60
C SER A 504 19.97 27.11 -26.37
N ALA A 505 19.91 28.44 -26.46
CA ALA A 505 20.99 29.25 -27.03
C ALA A 505 22.35 29.07 -26.31
N PHE A 506 22.35 28.48 -25.12
CA PHE A 506 23.51 28.17 -24.30
C PHE A 506 24.02 26.74 -24.41
N HIS A 507 23.39 25.91 -25.23
CA HIS A 507 23.78 24.49 -25.37
C HIS A 507 25.25 24.35 -25.81
N THR A 508 25.71 25.17 -26.72
CA THR A 508 27.10 25.19 -27.18
C THR A 508 28.11 25.49 -26.08
N LEU A 509 27.73 26.22 -25.02
CA LEU A 509 28.60 26.48 -23.86
C LEU A 509 28.68 25.27 -22.93
N LEU A 510 27.64 24.48 -22.89
CA LEU A 510 27.54 23.30 -22.02
C LEU A 510 28.25 22.09 -22.64
N GLU A 511 28.12 21.90 -23.97
CA GLU A 511 28.57 20.72 -24.70
C GLU A 511 30.02 20.30 -24.44
N PRO A 512 31.03 21.22 -24.33
CA PRO A 512 32.40 20.83 -24.06
C PRO A 512 32.61 20.13 -22.69
N TYR A 513 31.66 20.26 -21.80
CA TYR A 513 31.72 19.71 -20.43
C TYR A 513 30.87 18.47 -20.24
N LEU A 514 30.20 17.98 -21.30
CA LEU A 514 29.33 16.81 -21.25
C LEU A 514 30.06 15.55 -21.65
N THR A 515 29.78 14.47 -20.91
CA THR A 515 30.14 13.09 -21.30
C THR A 515 28.86 12.28 -21.39
N TYR A 516 28.50 11.86 -22.59
CA TYR A 516 27.27 11.10 -22.81
C TYR A 516 27.45 9.61 -22.49
N GLY A 517 26.54 9.05 -21.70
CA GLY A 517 26.38 7.62 -21.46
C GLY A 517 25.19 7.04 -22.26
N GLN A 518 24.83 5.80 -22.00
CA GLN A 518 23.72 5.13 -22.73
C GLN A 518 22.34 5.75 -22.47
N LYS A 519 22.06 6.21 -21.25
CA LYS A 519 20.76 6.77 -20.84
C LYS A 519 20.85 8.16 -20.21
N ASN A 520 22.02 8.55 -19.74
CA ASN A 520 22.28 9.78 -19.00
C ASN A 520 23.54 10.44 -19.54
N PHE A 521 23.79 11.67 -19.13
CA PHE A 521 25.07 12.34 -19.34
C PHE A 521 25.65 12.80 -17.99
N SER A 522 26.94 13.04 -17.95
CA SER A 522 27.64 13.55 -16.77
C SER A 522 28.44 14.79 -17.09
N LEU A 523 28.57 15.68 -16.11
CA LEU A 523 29.47 16.83 -16.20
C LEU A 523 30.92 16.42 -15.95
N SER A 524 31.84 17.11 -16.62
CA SER A 524 33.26 16.92 -16.41
C SER A 524 33.69 17.32 -14.99
N LYS A 525 34.71 16.63 -14.45
CA LYS A 525 35.26 16.96 -13.11
C LYS A 525 35.69 18.40 -12.99
N GLU A 526 36.14 19.00 -14.07
CA GLU A 526 36.57 20.38 -14.16
C GLU A 526 35.45 21.38 -13.78
N ILE A 527 34.19 21.03 -14.11
CA ILE A 527 33.02 21.85 -13.75
C ILE A 527 32.50 21.48 -12.37
N LEU A 528 32.49 20.18 -12.03
CA LEU A 528 31.98 19.76 -10.72
C LEU A 528 32.67 20.45 -9.54
N VAL A 529 33.98 20.71 -9.64
CA VAL A 529 34.75 21.34 -8.57
C VAL A 529 34.52 22.85 -8.47
N THR A 530 33.86 23.50 -9.42
CA THR A 530 33.63 24.95 -9.43
C THR A 530 32.45 25.39 -8.57
N VAL A 531 31.62 24.45 -8.09
CA VAL A 531 30.42 24.74 -7.31
C VAL A 531 30.57 24.18 -5.89
N GLN A 532 30.43 25.04 -4.90
CA GLN A 532 30.43 24.67 -3.48
C GLN A 532 28.98 24.45 -3.02
N SER A 533 28.61 23.21 -2.70
CA SER A 533 27.24 22.88 -2.30
C SER A 533 27.11 22.58 -0.81
N PHE A 534 26.01 23.03 -0.20
CA PHE A 534 25.71 22.81 1.22
C PHE A 534 24.19 22.82 1.50
N PRO A 535 23.71 22.10 2.54
CA PRO A 535 22.31 22.14 2.95
C PRO A 535 21.99 23.50 3.58
N PHE A 536 20.83 24.08 3.22
CA PHE A 536 20.38 25.34 3.77
C PHE A 536 18.86 25.46 3.79
N ASN A 537 18.31 25.87 4.95
CA ASN A 537 16.88 26.10 5.13
C ASN A 537 16.55 27.59 5.04
N LEU A 538 15.90 27.99 3.96
CA LEU A 538 15.52 29.39 3.68
C LEU A 538 14.45 29.97 4.63
N PHE A 539 13.78 29.14 5.43
CA PHE A 539 12.79 29.58 6.41
C PHE A 539 13.43 29.89 7.77
N ARG A 540 14.35 29.04 8.21
CA ARG A 540 15.05 29.20 9.49
C ARG A 540 16.34 29.96 9.37
N PHE A 541 16.83 30.18 8.15
CA PHE A 541 18.14 30.74 7.84
C PHE A 541 19.27 29.97 8.53
N ASP A 542 19.10 28.67 8.66
CA ASP A 542 20.06 27.74 9.26
C ASP A 542 20.60 26.75 8.24
N GLY A 543 21.78 26.20 8.52
CA GLY A 543 22.51 25.27 7.67
C GLY A 543 23.98 25.39 7.92
N CYS A 544 24.78 25.52 6.87
CA CYS A 544 26.23 25.75 7.00
C CYS A 544 26.50 27.19 7.42
N LYS A 545 26.64 27.44 8.75
CA LYS A 545 26.96 28.78 9.27
C LYS A 545 28.28 29.31 8.71
N ASP A 546 29.28 28.44 8.57
CA ASP A 546 30.62 28.81 8.11
C ASP A 546 30.66 29.18 6.62
N CYS A 547 29.76 28.66 5.80
CA CYS A 547 29.72 28.93 4.36
C CYS A 547 29.14 30.32 4.02
N LEU A 548 28.26 30.86 4.88
CA LEU A 548 27.51 32.09 4.60
C LEU A 548 27.72 33.22 5.61
N SER A 549 28.40 33.01 6.77
CA SER A 549 28.42 33.95 7.89
C SER A 549 28.76 35.37 7.46
N ASP A 550 29.89 35.58 6.80
CA ASP A 550 30.39 36.92 6.40
C ASP A 550 30.39 37.12 4.88
N LYS A 551 29.90 36.10 4.12
CA LYS A 551 29.93 36.19 2.67
C LYS A 551 28.84 37.13 2.14
N LYS A 552 29.23 37.97 1.19
CA LYS A 552 28.34 38.83 0.40
C LYS A 552 28.48 38.46 -1.07
N PHE A 553 27.36 38.52 -1.77
CA PHE A 553 27.24 38.04 -3.15
C PHE A 553 26.98 39.19 -4.12
N ASP A 554 27.60 39.10 -5.29
CA ASP A 554 27.30 39.98 -6.42
C ASP A 554 25.98 39.62 -7.08
N VAL A 555 25.67 38.32 -7.10
CA VAL A 555 24.43 37.78 -7.70
C VAL A 555 23.86 36.68 -6.81
N ILE A 556 22.55 36.74 -6.55
CA ILE A 556 21.79 35.67 -5.90
C ILE A 556 20.67 35.24 -6.84
N PHE A 557 20.56 33.93 -7.09
CA PHE A 557 19.40 33.29 -7.74
C PHE A 557 18.55 32.65 -6.67
N LEU A 558 17.26 33.05 -6.59
CA LEU A 558 16.27 32.51 -5.68
C LEU A 558 14.99 32.32 -6.49
N ARG A 559 14.90 31.21 -7.22
CA ARG A 559 13.87 31.01 -8.22
C ARG A 559 13.00 29.79 -7.93
N ASN A 560 11.71 29.87 -8.25
CA ASN A 560 10.75 28.79 -8.13
C ASN A 560 10.62 28.22 -6.70
N VAL A 561 10.80 29.07 -5.67
CA VAL A 561 10.67 28.70 -4.27
C VAL A 561 9.60 29.52 -3.54
N PHE A 562 9.35 30.75 -3.94
CA PHE A 562 8.34 31.62 -3.33
C PHE A 562 6.91 31.12 -3.52
N ILE A 563 6.67 30.23 -4.49
CA ILE A 563 5.38 29.56 -4.69
C ILE A 563 4.96 28.71 -3.49
N TYR A 564 5.89 28.33 -2.61
CA TYR A 564 5.65 27.52 -1.42
C TYR A 564 5.50 28.36 -0.15
N PHE A 565 5.84 29.66 -0.17
CA PHE A 565 5.98 30.50 1.01
C PHE A 565 4.79 31.45 1.22
N SER A 566 4.41 31.64 2.48
CA SER A 566 3.50 32.72 2.87
C SER A 566 4.14 34.09 2.61
N ASP A 567 3.33 35.14 2.58
CA ASP A 567 3.85 36.50 2.32
C ASP A 567 4.80 36.96 3.45
N GLU A 568 4.56 36.58 4.71
CA GLU A 568 5.48 36.84 5.81
C GLU A 568 6.83 36.15 5.61
N THR A 569 6.79 34.87 5.18
CA THR A 569 8.01 34.10 4.90
C THR A 569 8.78 34.69 3.73
N LYS A 570 8.09 35.11 2.65
CA LYS A 570 8.70 35.81 1.51
C LYS A 570 9.43 37.07 1.97
N GLN A 571 8.79 37.90 2.81
CA GLN A 571 9.39 39.13 3.34
C GLN A 571 10.63 38.85 4.21
N ALA A 572 10.56 37.83 5.07
CA ALA A 572 11.70 37.42 5.88
C ALA A 572 12.89 36.97 5.00
N CYS A 573 12.58 36.16 3.98
CA CYS A 573 13.56 35.67 3.01
C CYS A 573 14.20 36.82 2.21
N LEU A 574 13.43 37.80 1.74
CA LEU A 574 13.93 38.95 1.03
C LEU A 574 14.86 39.81 1.90
N ARG A 575 14.50 40.06 3.18
CA ARG A 575 15.38 40.77 4.12
C ARG A 575 16.71 40.03 4.33
N PHE A 576 16.66 38.71 4.43
CA PHE A 576 17.88 37.91 4.55
C PHE A 576 18.75 38.00 3.30
N MET A 577 18.16 37.89 2.09
CA MET A 577 18.88 38.03 0.82
C MET A 577 19.48 39.44 0.64
N GLU A 578 18.72 40.48 1.00
CA GLU A 578 19.22 41.86 1.03
C GLU A 578 20.48 41.99 1.91
N GLY A 579 20.44 41.34 3.10
CA GLY A 579 21.59 41.27 3.99
C GLY A 579 22.80 40.56 3.39
N LYS A 580 22.60 39.63 2.45
CA LYS A 580 23.66 38.85 1.80
C LYS A 580 24.16 39.46 0.49
N LEU A 581 23.47 40.41 -0.11
CA LEU A 581 23.92 41.09 -1.31
C LEU A 581 24.99 42.17 -0.99
N LYS A 582 25.97 42.32 -1.89
CA LYS A 582 26.84 43.48 -1.98
C LYS A 582 26.03 44.71 -2.42
N PRO A 583 26.51 45.96 -2.21
CA PRO A 583 25.97 47.13 -2.90
C PRO A 583 25.97 46.90 -4.42
N GLU A 584 24.91 47.30 -5.11
CA GLU A 584 24.65 47.08 -6.55
C GLU A 584 24.52 45.59 -6.94
N GLY A 585 24.47 44.68 -5.96
CA GLY A 585 24.25 43.25 -6.18
C GLY A 585 22.83 42.93 -6.65
N LEU A 586 22.69 41.84 -7.41
CA LEU A 586 21.45 41.45 -8.08
C LEU A 586 20.79 40.24 -7.43
N LEU A 587 19.48 40.31 -7.25
CA LEU A 587 18.66 39.15 -6.86
C LEU A 587 17.70 38.80 -7.99
N PHE A 588 17.87 37.60 -8.56
CA PHE A 588 16.96 37.06 -9.56
C PHE A 588 15.94 36.14 -8.88
N VAL A 589 14.68 36.34 -9.18
CA VAL A 589 13.54 35.45 -8.86
C VAL A 589 12.86 35.02 -10.15
N SER A 590 12.05 33.96 -10.11
CA SER A 590 11.36 33.51 -11.32
C SER A 590 10.41 34.60 -11.87
N THR A 591 10.29 34.65 -13.17
CA THR A 591 9.41 35.61 -13.88
C THR A 591 7.97 35.56 -13.38
N ASN A 592 7.48 34.38 -13.02
CA ASN A 592 6.12 34.17 -12.51
C ASN A 592 5.94 34.65 -11.05
N GLU A 593 7.02 34.65 -10.28
CA GLU A 593 7.00 35.03 -8.86
C GLU A 593 7.14 36.53 -8.62
N ILE A 594 7.90 37.21 -9.47
CA ILE A 594 8.27 38.63 -9.26
C ILE A 594 7.04 39.58 -9.23
N ALA A 595 5.95 39.20 -9.88
CA ALA A 595 4.72 40.00 -9.90
C ALA A 595 4.01 40.00 -8.54
N SER A 596 4.11 38.91 -7.80
CA SER A 596 3.49 38.73 -6.47
C SER A 596 4.32 39.24 -5.32
N ILE A 597 5.60 39.61 -5.56
CA ILE A 597 6.50 40.04 -4.52
C ILE A 597 6.33 41.54 -4.25
N GLN A 598 5.99 41.86 -3.02
CA GLN A 598 5.99 43.25 -2.51
C GLN A 598 7.29 43.48 -1.75
N ILE A 599 7.94 44.62 -1.98
CA ILE A 599 9.16 45.03 -1.26
C ILE A 599 8.76 46.04 -0.17
N ALA A 600 9.30 45.87 1.03
CA ALA A 600 9.09 46.79 2.14
C ALA A 600 9.65 48.20 1.75
N LYS A 601 8.97 49.26 2.19
CA LYS A 601 9.33 50.63 1.82
C LYS A 601 10.75 51.01 2.25
N GLU A 602 11.19 50.51 3.38
CA GLU A 602 12.50 50.70 4.00
C GLU A 602 13.61 49.82 3.41
N SER A 603 13.31 48.90 2.54
CA SER A 603 14.30 48.01 1.93
C SER A 603 15.15 48.73 0.89
N SER A 604 16.45 48.44 0.88
CA SER A 604 17.38 48.91 -0.16
C SER A 604 17.25 48.13 -1.47
N LEU A 605 16.47 47.01 -1.47
CA LEU A 605 16.16 46.31 -2.70
C LEU A 605 15.14 47.11 -3.52
N LYS A 606 15.43 47.36 -4.78
CA LYS A 606 14.52 47.99 -5.74
C LYS A 606 14.30 47.06 -6.91
N LYS A 607 13.06 47.06 -7.44
CA LYS A 607 12.69 46.26 -8.60
C LYS A 607 13.07 46.99 -9.89
N TYR A 608 13.83 46.31 -10.73
CA TYR A 608 14.26 46.80 -12.04
C TYR A 608 13.68 45.96 -13.16
N LYS A 609 13.55 46.60 -14.32
CA LYS A 609 13.26 45.92 -15.59
C LYS A 609 14.22 46.45 -16.64
N GLU A 610 15.19 45.65 -17.03
CA GLU A 610 16.17 45.98 -18.06
C GLU A 610 16.24 44.85 -19.08
N SER A 611 16.33 45.15 -20.37
CA SER A 611 16.38 44.17 -21.48
C SER A 611 15.34 43.08 -21.37
N ASN A 612 14.13 43.46 -20.97
CA ASN A 612 12.98 42.55 -20.79
C ASN A 612 13.16 41.48 -19.69
N VAL A 613 14.11 41.73 -18.75
CA VAL A 613 14.38 40.91 -17.57
C VAL A 613 13.99 41.67 -16.31
N PHE A 614 13.33 41.01 -15.39
CA PHE A 614 13.03 41.59 -14.08
C PHE A 614 13.96 41.01 -13.03
N PHE A 615 14.47 41.87 -12.16
CA PHE A 615 15.32 41.50 -11.01
C PHE A 615 15.21 42.57 -9.92
N PHE A 616 15.77 42.26 -8.75
CA PHE A 616 15.96 43.24 -7.69
C PHE A 616 17.42 43.60 -7.62
N ARG A 617 17.71 44.90 -7.45
CA ARG A 617 19.09 45.43 -7.20
C ARG A 617 19.11 46.05 -5.83
N LYS A 618 20.18 45.80 -5.08
CA LYS A 618 20.44 46.48 -3.81
C LYS A 618 21.08 47.84 -4.08
N GLU A 619 20.34 48.92 -3.83
CA GLU A 619 20.89 50.28 -3.97
C GLU A 619 22.00 50.49 -2.92
N GLY A 620 23.10 51.08 -3.34
CA GLY A 620 24.16 51.54 -2.44
C GLY A 620 23.58 52.60 -1.52
N GLY A 621 23.65 52.39 -0.20
CA GLY A 621 23.29 53.44 0.74
C GLY A 621 24.09 54.69 0.45
N ILE A 622 23.42 55.84 0.26
CA ILE A 622 24.06 57.14 0.20
C ILE A 622 24.74 57.30 1.55
N THR A 623 26.06 57.11 1.60
CA THR A 623 26.84 57.59 2.73
C THR A 623 26.73 59.10 2.69
N CYS A 624 25.83 59.66 3.51
CA CYS A 624 25.95 61.08 3.85
C CYS A 624 27.31 61.27 4.53
N SER A 625 28.21 61.82 3.77
CA SER A 625 29.46 62.35 4.28
C SER A 625 29.22 63.63 5.11
#